data_6d675d68c812a641b72113bf3ba2cd6b
#
_entry.id   6d675d68c812a641b72113bf3ba2cd6b
#
_cell.length_a   1.000
_cell.length_b   1.000
_cell.length_c   1.000
_cell.angle_alpha   90.00
_cell.angle_beta   90.00
_cell.angle_gamma   90.00
#
_symmetry.space_group_name_H-M   'P 1'
#
loop_
_entity.id
_entity.type
_entity.pdbx_description
1 polymer ?
#
loop_
_entity_poly.entity_id
_entity_poly.type
_entity_poly.pdbx_seq_one_letter_code
_entity_poly.pdbx_strand_id
1 'polypeptide(L)'
;MAPEDAWVWTEFVVALPHPSPLAPGHLIVAPRRHVAAFYDLDVQEQHMIWETISQLCRRIAESVAAEGYDAGFVDSPVSREPNFHAYLHVVPRVIGRRAALPKDAEWVDLGPQP
;
A
#
# COMPACT_ATOMS: atom_id res chain seq x y z
N MET A 1 -3.82 -2.73 -20.35
CA MET A 1 -3.67 -1.28 -20.44
C MET A 1 -3.73 -0.67 -19.05
N ALA A 2 -2.83 0.24 -18.75
CA ALA A 2 -2.79 0.88 -17.43
C ALA A 2 -3.97 1.84 -17.26
N PRO A 3 -4.58 1.90 -16.04
CA PRO A 3 -5.55 2.94 -15.72
C PRO A 3 -4.92 4.33 -15.87
N GLU A 4 -5.74 5.32 -16.23
CA GLU A 4 -5.25 6.69 -16.43
C GLU A 4 -4.63 7.30 -15.17
N ASP A 5 -5.15 6.92 -14.00
CA ASP A 5 -4.69 7.45 -12.72
C ASP A 5 -3.59 6.63 -12.08
N ALA A 6 -3.06 5.63 -12.78
CA ALA A 6 -1.98 4.81 -12.23
C ALA A 6 -0.70 5.63 -12.12
N TRP A 7 -0.10 5.61 -10.92
CA TRP A 7 1.20 6.24 -10.68
C TRP A 7 2.34 5.32 -11.07
N VAL A 8 2.13 4.01 -10.93
CA VAL A 8 3.08 2.98 -11.29
C VAL A 8 2.31 1.85 -11.98
N TRP A 9 2.87 1.40 -13.07
CA TRP A 9 2.32 0.26 -13.81
C TRP A 9 3.50 -0.47 -14.44
N THR A 10 4.01 -1.46 -13.70
CA THR A 10 5.15 -2.25 -14.14
C THR A 10 4.75 -3.72 -14.28
N GLU A 11 5.71 -4.55 -14.63
CA GLU A 11 5.49 -5.99 -14.74
C GLU A 11 5.02 -6.60 -13.41
N PHE A 12 5.51 -6.07 -12.29
CA PHE A 12 5.27 -6.67 -10.97
C PHE A 12 4.31 -5.89 -10.09
N VAL A 13 4.19 -4.58 -10.30
CA VAL A 13 3.55 -3.69 -9.32
C VAL A 13 2.64 -2.68 -10.01
N VAL A 14 1.52 -2.41 -9.37
CA VAL A 14 0.64 -1.28 -9.73
C VAL A 14 0.46 -0.41 -8.50
N ALA A 15 0.42 0.90 -8.69
CA ALA A 15 0.10 1.84 -7.63
C ALA A 15 -0.90 2.86 -8.14
N LEU A 16 -1.94 3.09 -7.34
CA LEU A 16 -3.06 3.96 -7.67
C LEU A 16 -3.39 4.86 -6.49
N PRO A 17 -3.88 6.09 -6.73
CA PRO A 17 -4.47 6.86 -5.65
C PRO A 17 -5.66 6.11 -5.05
N HIS A 18 -5.81 6.19 -3.73
CA HIS A 18 -6.97 5.60 -3.09
C HIS A 18 -8.22 6.37 -3.48
N PRO A 19 -9.34 5.70 -3.83
CA PRO A 19 -10.56 6.40 -4.24
C PRO A 19 -11.22 7.21 -3.13
N SER A 20 -10.95 6.86 -1.87
CA SER A 20 -11.44 7.59 -0.70
C SER A 20 -10.28 7.88 0.23
N PRO A 21 -9.40 8.83 -0.12
CA PRO A 21 -8.15 9.03 0.60
C PRO A 21 -8.38 9.52 2.03
N LEU A 22 -7.58 8.96 2.95
CA LEU A 22 -7.56 9.41 4.35
C LEU A 22 -6.68 10.66 4.51
N ALA A 23 -5.78 10.88 3.58
CA ALA A 23 -4.91 12.04 3.55
C ALA A 23 -4.44 12.25 2.12
N PRO A 24 -3.99 13.47 1.75
CA PRO A 24 -3.38 13.68 0.44
C PRO A 24 -2.22 12.73 0.22
N GLY A 25 -2.20 12.06 -0.93
CA GLY A 25 -1.16 11.11 -1.25
C GLY A 25 -1.40 9.68 -0.79
N HIS A 26 -2.60 9.37 -0.29
CA HIS A 26 -2.97 8.00 0.09
C HIS A 26 -3.00 7.12 -1.16
N LEU A 27 -2.16 6.10 -1.19
CA LEU A 27 -2.02 5.19 -2.33
C LEU A 27 -2.37 3.77 -1.97
N ILE A 28 -2.83 3.03 -2.98
CA ILE A 28 -2.91 1.58 -2.95
C ILE A 28 -1.74 1.07 -3.79
N VAL A 29 -0.99 0.12 -3.25
CA VAL A 29 0.10 -0.55 -3.96
C VAL A 29 -0.19 -2.04 -3.97
N ALA A 30 -0.21 -2.65 -5.13
CA ALA A 30 -0.59 -4.04 -5.26
C ALA A 30 0.33 -4.78 -6.22
N PRO A 31 0.49 -6.09 -6.01
CA PRO A 31 1.16 -6.91 -7.03
C PRO A 31 0.29 -7.00 -8.28
N ARG A 32 0.93 -7.08 -9.45
CA ARG A 32 0.19 -7.29 -10.70
C ARG A 32 -0.40 -8.69 -10.76
N ARG A 33 0.32 -9.67 -10.23
CA ARG A 33 -0.17 -11.04 -10.16
C ARG A 33 -1.28 -11.13 -9.10
N HIS A 34 -2.38 -11.76 -9.46
CA HIS A 34 -3.53 -11.87 -8.56
C HIS A 34 -3.25 -12.92 -7.48
N VAL A 35 -3.06 -12.45 -6.25
CA VAL A 35 -2.87 -13.30 -5.08
C VAL A 35 -3.75 -12.81 -3.94
N ALA A 36 -4.25 -13.72 -3.13
CA ALA A 36 -5.03 -13.38 -1.95
C ALA A 36 -4.15 -13.20 -0.70
N ALA A 37 -2.94 -13.71 -0.73
CA ALA A 37 -2.03 -13.66 0.41
C ALA A 37 -0.64 -13.21 -0.03
N PHE A 38 -0.01 -12.37 0.81
CA PHE A 38 1.34 -11.88 0.54
C PHE A 38 2.37 -12.98 0.51
N TYR A 39 2.19 -14.03 1.32
CA TYR A 39 3.15 -15.13 1.34
C TYR A 39 3.14 -15.97 0.06
N ASP A 40 2.16 -15.77 -0.82
CA ASP A 40 2.13 -16.42 -2.13
C ASP A 40 2.98 -15.69 -3.18
N LEU A 41 3.49 -14.51 -2.86
CA LEU A 41 4.40 -13.78 -3.74
C LEU A 41 5.80 -14.37 -3.62
N ASP A 42 6.52 -14.39 -4.73
CA ASP A 42 7.93 -14.79 -4.66
C ASP A 42 8.79 -13.61 -4.14
N VAL A 43 10.05 -13.89 -3.87
CA VAL A 43 10.98 -12.91 -3.29
C VAL A 43 11.14 -11.71 -4.20
N GLN A 44 11.22 -11.92 -5.50
CA GLN A 44 11.37 -10.83 -6.46
C GLN A 44 10.15 -9.91 -6.45
N GLU A 45 8.95 -10.47 -6.41
CA GLU A 45 7.72 -9.69 -6.34
C GLU A 45 7.66 -8.86 -5.06
N GLN A 46 8.01 -9.46 -3.93
CA GLN A 46 8.04 -8.76 -2.64
C GLN A 46 9.06 -7.63 -2.67
N HIS A 47 10.25 -7.89 -3.21
CA HIS A 47 11.29 -6.89 -3.32
C HIS A 47 10.84 -5.70 -4.17
N MET A 48 10.21 -5.97 -5.30
CA MET A 48 9.75 -4.90 -6.21
C MET A 48 8.65 -4.05 -5.59
N ILE A 49 7.78 -4.65 -4.78
CA ILE A 49 6.74 -3.90 -4.06
C ILE A 49 7.37 -2.93 -3.06
N TRP A 50 8.31 -3.39 -2.24
CA TRP A 50 8.95 -2.53 -1.23
C TRP A 50 9.81 -1.45 -1.86
N GLU A 51 10.52 -1.75 -2.93
CA GLU A 51 11.28 -0.76 -3.67
C GLU A 51 10.37 0.31 -4.25
N THR A 52 9.24 -0.10 -4.82
CA THR A 52 8.24 0.82 -5.36
C THR A 52 7.67 1.73 -4.27
N ILE A 53 7.34 1.18 -3.11
CA ILE A 53 6.84 1.97 -1.97
C ILE A 53 7.88 3.02 -1.56
N SER A 54 9.14 2.63 -1.47
CA SER A 54 10.21 3.56 -1.12
C SER A 54 10.30 4.74 -2.10
N GLN A 55 10.22 4.45 -3.39
CA GLN A 55 10.25 5.48 -4.42
C GLN A 55 9.03 6.39 -4.36
N LEU A 56 7.85 5.81 -4.12
CA LEU A 56 6.61 6.55 -4.03
C LEU A 56 6.59 7.48 -2.80
N CYS A 57 7.07 7.00 -1.66
CA CYS A 57 7.16 7.83 -0.46
C CYS A 57 8.04 9.06 -0.70
N ARG A 58 9.16 8.88 -1.38
CA ARG A 58 10.04 9.99 -1.73
C ARG A 58 9.34 10.98 -2.65
N ARG A 59 8.62 10.47 -3.63
CA ARG A 59 7.88 11.30 -4.57
C ARG A 59 6.75 12.08 -3.90
N ILE A 60 6.02 11.44 -2.99
CA ILE A 60 4.96 12.10 -2.21
C ILE A 60 5.56 13.20 -1.34
N ALA A 61 6.70 12.97 -0.73
CA ALA A 61 7.35 13.94 0.14
C ALA A 61 7.68 15.25 -0.58
N GLU A 62 7.83 15.22 -1.89
CA GLU A 62 8.08 16.43 -2.69
C GLU A 62 6.83 17.29 -2.85
N SER A 63 5.64 16.72 -2.71
CA SER A 63 4.37 17.39 -2.98
C SER A 63 3.54 17.61 -1.72
N VAL A 64 3.75 16.81 -0.69
CA VAL A 64 2.97 16.82 0.54
C VAL A 64 3.94 17.00 1.70
N ALA A 65 3.61 17.88 2.65
CA ALA A 65 4.43 18.10 3.83
C ALA A 65 4.26 16.92 4.81
N ALA A 66 4.70 15.76 4.40
CA ALA A 66 4.57 14.55 5.19
C ALA A 66 5.75 14.42 6.15
N GLU A 67 5.45 14.15 7.43
CA GLU A 67 6.47 13.89 8.43
C GLU A 67 6.76 12.39 8.57
N GLY A 68 5.99 11.57 7.89
CA GLY A 68 6.17 10.13 7.88
C GLY A 68 5.03 9.45 7.14
N TYR A 69 5.00 8.13 7.21
CA TYR A 69 4.01 7.34 6.50
C TYR A 69 3.56 6.19 7.38
N ASP A 70 2.28 5.88 7.28
CA ASP A 70 1.75 4.63 7.80
C ASP A 70 1.50 3.71 6.62
N ALA A 71 1.92 2.47 6.71
CA ALA A 71 1.69 1.48 5.68
C ALA A 71 1.14 0.21 6.31
N GLY A 72 0.15 -0.37 5.66
CA GLY A 72 -0.42 -1.62 6.11
C GLY A 72 -0.87 -2.42 4.91
N PHE A 73 -0.92 -3.74 5.05
CA PHE A 73 -1.40 -4.56 3.95
C PHE A 73 -2.72 -5.22 4.31
N VAL A 74 -3.51 -5.46 3.27
CA VAL A 74 -4.79 -6.14 3.35
C VAL A 74 -4.64 -7.47 2.62
N ASP A 75 -4.85 -8.55 3.35
CA ASP A 75 -4.51 -9.89 2.92
C ASP A 75 -5.58 -10.81 3.48
N SER A 76 -6.12 -11.70 2.66
CA SER A 76 -7.17 -12.59 3.12
C SER A 76 -7.12 -13.92 2.38
N PRO A 77 -6.16 -14.79 2.74
CA PRO A 77 -6.02 -16.09 2.07
C PRO A 77 -7.23 -17.00 2.25
N VAL A 78 -8.05 -16.72 3.26
CA VAL A 78 -9.27 -17.50 3.54
C VAL A 78 -10.54 -16.73 3.18
N SER A 79 -10.43 -15.66 2.41
CA SER A 79 -11.57 -14.87 1.99
C SER A 79 -12.53 -15.71 1.17
N ARG A 80 -13.82 -15.49 1.37
CA ARG A 80 -14.88 -16.09 0.55
C ARG A 80 -15.10 -15.33 -0.75
N GLU A 81 -14.47 -14.18 -0.90
CA GLU A 81 -14.53 -13.41 -2.13
C GLU A 81 -13.61 -14.03 -3.17
N PRO A 82 -14.15 -14.56 -4.28
CA PRO A 82 -13.32 -15.30 -5.23
C PRO A 82 -12.29 -14.46 -5.95
N ASN A 83 -12.47 -13.13 -5.96
CA ASN A 83 -11.59 -12.23 -6.68
C ASN A 83 -10.77 -11.33 -5.74
N PHE A 84 -10.64 -11.73 -4.46
CA PHE A 84 -9.86 -10.92 -3.54
C PHE A 84 -8.40 -10.85 -3.99
N HIS A 85 -7.85 -9.63 -3.99
CA HIS A 85 -6.49 -9.34 -4.42
C HIS A 85 -5.78 -8.60 -3.29
N ALA A 86 -4.73 -9.19 -2.75
CA ALA A 86 -3.97 -8.57 -1.66
C ALA A 86 -3.33 -7.25 -2.13
N TYR A 87 -3.29 -6.27 -1.23
CA TYR A 87 -2.73 -4.95 -1.54
C TYR A 87 -2.25 -4.26 -0.27
N LEU A 88 -1.49 -3.17 -0.44
CA LEU A 88 -1.03 -2.34 0.66
C LEU A 88 -1.64 -0.96 0.55
N HIS A 89 -1.89 -0.35 1.72
CA HIS A 89 -2.15 1.08 1.82
C HIS A 89 -0.87 1.79 2.22
N VAL A 90 -0.63 2.95 1.63
CA VAL A 90 0.44 3.87 2.03
C VAL A 90 -0.22 5.21 2.29
N VAL A 91 -0.19 5.66 3.54
CA VAL A 91 -0.88 6.88 3.97
C VAL A 91 0.13 7.85 4.56
N PRO A 92 0.32 9.03 3.93
CA PRO A 92 1.20 10.05 4.49
C PRO A 92 0.65 10.60 5.80
N ARG A 93 1.52 10.82 6.78
CA ARG A 93 1.18 11.56 7.99
C ARG A 93 1.57 13.02 7.78
N VAL A 94 0.60 13.91 7.95
CA VAL A 94 0.88 15.33 7.89
C VAL A 94 1.27 15.86 9.28
N ILE A 95 1.97 16.98 9.30
CA ILE A 95 2.46 17.56 10.55
C ILE A 95 1.31 17.78 11.53
N GLY A 96 1.49 17.26 12.76
CA GLY A 96 0.52 17.42 13.83
C GLY A 96 -0.66 16.47 13.79
N ARG A 97 -0.73 15.57 12.81
CA ARG A 97 -1.85 14.63 12.68
C ARG A 97 -1.39 13.28 12.18
N ARG A 98 -2.08 12.25 12.64
CA ARG A 98 -1.96 10.92 12.09
C ARG A 98 -3.28 10.55 11.43
N ALA A 99 -3.22 9.97 10.24
CA ALA A 99 -4.41 9.53 9.53
C ALA A 99 -5.07 8.37 10.28
N ALA A 100 -6.41 8.31 10.17
CA ALA A 100 -7.15 7.17 10.69
C ALA A 100 -6.81 5.92 9.87
N LEU A 101 -7.00 4.75 10.48
CA LEU A 101 -6.82 3.49 9.77
C LEU A 101 -7.89 3.33 8.70
N PRO A 102 -7.54 2.80 7.52
CA PRO A 102 -8.55 2.37 6.55
C PRO A 102 -9.44 1.29 7.15
N LYS A 103 -10.69 1.23 6.71
CA LYS A 103 -11.66 0.25 7.24
C LYS A 103 -11.25 -1.20 6.98
N ASP A 104 -10.53 -1.42 5.90
CA ASP A 104 -10.13 -2.75 5.44
C ASP A 104 -8.69 -3.11 5.84
N ALA A 105 -8.06 -2.28 6.67
CA ALA A 105 -6.71 -2.52 7.17
C ALA A 105 -6.74 -2.57 8.69
N GLU A 106 -6.01 -3.52 9.25
CA GLU A 106 -5.82 -3.64 10.69
C GLU A 106 -4.35 -3.44 11.03
N TRP A 107 -4.09 -2.61 12.03
CA TRP A 107 -2.75 -2.42 12.56
C TRP A 107 -2.60 -3.30 13.79
N VAL A 108 -1.59 -4.10 13.80
CA VAL A 108 -1.31 -4.99 14.92
C VAL A 108 -0.21 -4.38 15.76
N ASP A 109 -0.51 -4.21 17.05
CA ASP A 109 0.51 -3.80 18.02
C ASP A 109 1.23 -5.05 18.50
N LEU A 110 2.47 -5.20 18.08
CA LEU A 110 3.28 -6.36 18.47
C LEU A 110 3.95 -6.18 19.84
N GLY A 111 3.70 -5.04 20.48
CA GLY A 111 4.30 -4.74 21.76
C GLY A 111 5.77 -4.34 21.64
N PRO A 112 6.43 -4.11 22.78
CA PRO A 112 7.83 -3.70 22.75
C PRO A 112 8.71 -4.80 22.18
N GLN A 113 9.74 -4.40 21.45
CA GLN A 113 10.72 -5.34 20.91
C GLN A 113 11.56 -5.96 22.04
N PRO A 114 11.88 -7.25 21.93
CA PRO A 114 12.71 -7.90 22.93
C PRO A 114 14.14 -7.35 22.94
#